data_34a416b5983fd7398e8a4742e4d3acf1
#
_entry.id   34a416b5983fd7398e8a4742e4d3acf1
#
_cell.length_a   1.000
_cell.length_b   1.000
_cell.length_c   1.000
_cell.angle_alpha   90.00
_cell.angle_beta   90.00
_cell.angle_gamma   90.00
#
_symmetry.space_group_name_H-M   'P 1'
#
loop_
_entity.id
_entity.type
_entity.pdbx_description
1 polymer ?
#
loop_
_entity_poly.entity_id
_entity_poly.type
_entity_poly.pdbx_seq_one_letter_code
_entity_poly.pdbx_strand_id
1 'polypeptide(L)'
;MTSTACATCAPRVLSILRIVSGYLLLLHGTGKLFGLPDIGMSASLQLASLGGAAAIIELVFGTLLVIGLFTRPAAFIASGFTAAAYFIGHVASKGALLLPVLNGGDAAVLFCFVFLYICVAGPGPWSIDALRHKS
;
A
#
# COMPACT_ATOMS: atom_id res chain seq x y z
N MET A 1 -31.08 -4.65 15.59
CA MET A 1 -30.02 -5.47 16.24
C MET A 1 -28.72 -5.59 15.41
N THR A 2 -28.72 -5.24 14.16
CA THR A 2 -27.53 -5.33 13.27
C THR A 2 -26.55 -4.16 13.35
N SER A 3 -26.94 -3.01 13.90
CA SER A 3 -26.10 -1.79 13.91
C SER A 3 -24.95 -1.80 14.93
N THR A 4 -25.11 -2.46 16.06
CA THR A 4 -24.13 -2.43 17.16
C THR A 4 -22.91 -3.32 16.87
N ALA A 5 -23.11 -4.49 16.27
CA ALA A 5 -22.02 -5.38 15.88
C ALA A 5 -21.15 -4.75 14.78
N CYS A 6 -21.77 -4.10 13.79
CA CYS A 6 -21.05 -3.38 12.74
C CYS A 6 -20.21 -2.21 13.28
N ALA A 7 -20.74 -1.44 14.22
CA ALA A 7 -20.04 -0.32 14.85
C ALA A 7 -18.77 -0.76 15.61
N THR A 8 -18.80 -1.95 16.21
CA THR A 8 -17.66 -2.48 16.98
C THR A 8 -16.63 -3.19 16.06
N CYS A 9 -17.09 -3.87 15.01
CA CYS A 9 -16.21 -4.64 14.12
C CYS A 9 -15.55 -3.77 13.06
N ALA A 10 -16.23 -2.77 12.52
CA ALA A 10 -15.71 -1.95 11.42
C ALA A 10 -14.34 -1.31 11.72
N PRO A 11 -14.07 -0.72 12.90
CA PRO A 11 -12.75 -0.17 13.19
C PRO A 11 -11.63 -1.24 13.26
N ARG A 12 -11.95 -2.44 13.73
CA ARG A 12 -11.00 -3.56 13.78
C ARG A 12 -10.70 -4.09 12.39
N VAL A 13 -11.72 -4.23 11.55
CA VAL A 13 -11.56 -4.62 10.15
C VAL A 13 -10.73 -3.58 9.38
N LEU A 14 -10.92 -2.29 9.66
CA LEU A 14 -10.07 -1.22 9.10
C LEU A 14 -8.60 -1.42 9.49
N SER A 15 -8.31 -1.77 10.75
CA SER A 15 -6.94 -2.09 11.18
C SER A 15 -6.36 -3.27 10.40
N ILE A 16 -7.13 -4.33 10.21
CA ILE A 16 -6.72 -5.50 9.42
C ILE A 16 -6.46 -5.11 7.96
N LEU A 17 -7.37 -4.36 7.34
CA LEU A 17 -7.24 -3.87 5.97
C LEU A 17 -5.93 -3.09 5.81
N ARG A 18 -5.63 -2.16 6.72
CA ARG A 18 -4.41 -1.37 6.73
C ARG A 18 -3.16 -2.25 6.87
N ILE A 19 -3.16 -3.17 7.84
CA ILE A 19 -2.01 -4.06 8.09
C ILE A 19 -1.74 -4.94 6.87
N VAL A 20 -2.76 -5.59 6.33
CA VAL A 20 -2.61 -6.50 5.19
C VAL A 20 -2.17 -5.75 3.93
N SER A 21 -2.81 -4.63 3.60
CA SER A 21 -2.43 -3.85 2.42
C SER A 21 -1.04 -3.23 2.56
N GLY A 22 -0.68 -2.73 3.75
CA GLY A 22 0.67 -2.25 4.06
C GLY A 22 1.73 -3.36 3.96
N TYR A 23 1.41 -4.56 4.46
CA TYR A 23 2.29 -5.72 4.36
C TYR A 23 2.53 -6.14 2.90
N LEU A 24 1.49 -6.19 2.08
CA LEU A 24 1.64 -6.50 0.67
C LEU A 24 2.50 -5.47 -0.06
N LEU A 25 2.33 -4.19 0.24
CA LEU A 25 3.19 -3.13 -0.29
C LEU A 25 4.64 -3.30 0.17
N LEU A 26 4.86 -3.62 1.46
CA LEU A 26 6.17 -3.89 2.04
C LEU A 26 6.88 -5.06 1.34
N LEU A 27 6.16 -6.14 1.04
CA LEU A 27 6.72 -7.30 0.33
C LEU A 27 7.22 -6.94 -1.08
N HIS A 28 6.58 -5.99 -1.77
CA HIS A 28 7.08 -5.49 -3.04
C HIS A 28 8.41 -4.74 -2.86
N GLY A 29 8.53 -3.90 -1.83
CA GLY A 29 9.76 -3.19 -1.51
C GLY A 29 10.90 -4.12 -1.11
N THR A 30 10.65 -5.06 -0.19
CA THR A 30 11.67 -6.04 0.26
C THR A 30 12.06 -7.00 -0.85
N GLY A 31 11.10 -7.42 -1.68
CA GLY A 31 11.37 -8.28 -2.83
C GLY A 31 12.28 -7.61 -3.87
N LYS A 32 12.06 -6.33 -4.14
CA LYS A 32 12.91 -5.54 -5.06
C LYS A 32 14.29 -5.27 -4.49
N LEU A 33 14.39 -4.86 -3.21
CA LEU A 33 15.66 -4.43 -2.59
C LEU A 33 16.52 -5.60 -2.12
N PHE A 34 15.91 -6.63 -1.54
CA PHE A 34 16.62 -7.70 -0.85
C PHE A 34 16.38 -9.09 -1.46
N GLY A 35 15.50 -9.20 -2.47
CA GLY A 35 15.10 -10.50 -3.02
C GLY A 35 14.29 -11.35 -2.05
N LEU A 36 13.59 -10.74 -1.10
CA LEU A 36 12.80 -11.43 -0.07
C LEU A 36 11.36 -10.85 0.02
N PRO A 37 10.36 -11.54 -0.54
CA PRO A 37 10.44 -12.77 -1.35
C PRO A 37 11.13 -12.54 -2.70
N ASP A 38 11.64 -13.59 -3.32
CA ASP A 38 12.23 -13.46 -4.65
C ASP A 38 11.12 -13.24 -5.70
N ILE A 39 11.04 -12.01 -6.20
CA ILE A 39 10.11 -11.60 -7.26
C ILE A 39 10.83 -11.39 -8.59
N GLY A 40 12.08 -11.85 -8.72
CA GLY A 40 12.87 -11.80 -9.94
C GLY A 40 13.40 -10.42 -10.33
N MET A 41 13.34 -9.42 -9.45
CA MET A 41 13.71 -8.02 -9.75
C MET A 41 14.97 -7.55 -9.03
N SER A 42 15.36 -8.17 -7.92
CA SER A 42 16.45 -7.68 -7.06
C SER A 42 17.82 -7.68 -7.75
N ALA A 43 18.11 -8.68 -8.56
CA ALA A 43 19.40 -8.83 -9.25
C ALA A 43 19.67 -7.74 -10.30
N SER A 44 18.63 -7.13 -10.87
CA SER A 44 18.73 -6.10 -11.92
C SER A 44 18.39 -4.69 -11.42
N LEU A 45 18.06 -4.54 -10.14
CA LEU A 45 17.60 -3.26 -9.60
C LEU A 45 18.76 -2.27 -9.46
N GLN A 46 18.63 -1.13 -10.12
CA GLN A 46 19.50 0.03 -9.90
C GLN A 46 18.82 1.01 -8.94
N LEU A 47 19.44 1.32 -7.80
CA LEU A 47 18.87 2.23 -6.80
C LEU A 47 18.60 3.64 -7.33
N ALA A 48 19.42 4.12 -8.25
CA ALA A 48 19.25 5.42 -8.91
C ALA A 48 18.28 5.38 -10.11
N SER A 49 17.35 4.44 -10.14
CA SER A 49 16.31 4.29 -11.17
C SER A 49 14.92 4.52 -10.60
N LEU A 50 13.92 4.63 -11.48
CA LEU A 50 12.50 4.65 -11.07
C LEU A 50 12.12 3.40 -10.27
N GLY A 51 12.67 2.24 -10.63
CA GLY A 51 12.47 0.99 -9.89
C GLY A 51 13.05 1.04 -8.48
N GLY A 52 14.24 1.63 -8.31
CA GLY A 52 14.87 1.84 -7.01
C GLY A 52 14.09 2.81 -6.14
N ALA A 53 13.65 3.94 -6.70
CA ALA A 53 12.78 4.89 -6.00
C ALA A 53 11.46 4.24 -5.57
N ALA A 54 10.85 3.45 -6.45
CA ALA A 54 9.63 2.69 -6.14
C ALA A 54 9.86 1.73 -4.98
N ALA A 55 10.96 0.97 -5.00
CA ALA A 55 11.29 0.00 -3.95
C ALA A 55 11.47 0.67 -2.58
N ILE A 56 12.09 1.84 -2.52
CA ILE A 56 12.27 2.62 -1.28
C ILE A 56 10.91 3.12 -0.76
N ILE A 57 10.06 3.65 -1.64
CA ILE A 57 8.71 4.10 -1.28
C ILE A 57 7.89 2.94 -0.73
N GLU A 58 7.90 1.79 -1.40
CA GLU A 58 7.19 0.59 -0.96
C GLU A 58 7.68 0.09 0.40
N LEU A 59 9.00 0.10 0.63
CA LEU A 59 9.59 -0.30 1.91
C LEU A 59 9.17 0.64 3.05
N VAL A 60 9.36 1.94 2.86
CA VAL A 60 9.10 2.96 3.90
C VAL A 60 7.60 3.03 4.20
N PHE A 61 6.76 3.26 3.20
CA PHE A 61 5.33 3.46 3.42
C PHE A 61 4.59 2.15 3.73
N GLY A 62 5.05 1.02 3.20
CA GLY A 62 4.58 -0.30 3.61
C GLY A 62 4.81 -0.54 5.10
N THR A 63 6.01 -0.24 5.60
CA THR A 63 6.34 -0.35 7.04
C THR A 63 5.47 0.58 7.89
N LEU A 64 5.37 1.86 7.53
CA LEU A 64 4.53 2.83 8.25
C LEU A 64 3.07 2.40 8.33
N LEU A 65 2.54 1.86 7.23
CA LEU A 65 1.16 1.36 7.18
C LEU A 65 0.98 0.09 8.02
N VAL A 66 1.93 -0.83 8.04
CA VAL A 66 1.84 -2.04 8.90
C VAL A 66 1.76 -1.66 10.36
N ILE A 67 2.66 -0.81 10.85
CA ILE A 67 2.68 -0.40 12.27
C ILE A 67 1.61 0.66 12.60
N GLY A 68 1.02 1.31 11.59
CA GLY A 68 0.02 2.36 11.76
C GLY A 68 0.59 3.64 12.36
N LEU A 69 1.74 4.07 11.85
CA LEU A 69 2.39 5.33 12.22
C LEU A 69 2.29 6.33 11.07
N PHE A 70 1.86 7.56 11.38
CA PHE A 70 1.54 8.57 10.37
C PHE A 70 0.63 8.04 9.26
N THR A 71 -0.37 7.25 9.65
CA THR A 71 -1.18 6.44 8.73
C THR A 71 -1.81 7.26 7.60
N ARG A 72 -2.43 8.42 7.92
CA ARG A 72 -3.12 9.24 6.90
C ARG A 72 -2.16 9.76 5.82
N PRO A 73 -1.06 10.47 6.14
CA PRO A 73 -0.11 10.92 5.13
C PRO A 73 0.61 9.75 4.43
N ALA A 74 0.94 8.68 5.15
CA ALA A 74 1.55 7.50 4.54
C ALA A 74 0.60 6.84 3.51
N ALA A 75 -0.66 6.68 3.85
CA ALA A 75 -1.67 6.14 2.95
C ALA A 75 -1.93 7.05 1.73
N PHE A 76 -1.92 8.38 1.92
CA PHE A 76 -2.04 9.33 0.82
C PHE A 76 -0.90 9.18 -0.19
N ILE A 77 0.34 9.14 0.30
CA ILE A 77 1.53 8.96 -0.55
C ILE A 77 1.51 7.59 -1.23
N ALA A 78 1.17 6.52 -0.50
CA ALA A 78 1.06 5.17 -1.06
C ALA A 78 -0.04 5.09 -2.14
N SER A 79 -1.18 5.77 -1.96
CA SER A 79 -2.24 5.87 -2.97
C SER A 79 -1.73 6.55 -4.24
N GLY A 80 -1.12 7.73 -4.13
CA GLY A 80 -0.55 8.44 -5.26
C GLY A 80 0.57 7.66 -5.96
N PHE A 81 1.43 6.99 -5.18
CA PHE A 81 2.48 6.13 -5.71
C PHE A 81 1.91 4.97 -6.52
N THR A 82 0.91 4.25 -6.02
CA THR A 82 0.32 3.11 -6.73
C THR A 82 -0.46 3.55 -7.98
N ALA A 83 -1.08 4.74 -7.97
CA ALA A 83 -1.63 5.36 -9.16
C ALA A 83 -0.53 5.63 -10.21
N ALA A 84 0.58 6.26 -9.82
CA ALA A 84 1.71 6.50 -10.71
C ALA A 84 2.31 5.18 -11.24
N ALA A 85 2.44 4.17 -10.40
CA ALA A 85 2.90 2.83 -10.79
C ALA A 85 1.99 2.19 -11.84
N TYR A 86 0.67 2.39 -11.74
CA TYR A 86 -0.27 1.93 -12.77
C TYR A 86 0.00 2.57 -14.13
N PHE A 87 0.08 3.90 -14.18
CA PHE A 87 0.28 4.61 -15.45
C PHE A 87 1.68 4.38 -16.04
N ILE A 88 2.73 4.46 -15.22
CA ILE A 88 4.12 4.37 -15.69
C ILE A 88 4.54 2.91 -15.90
N GLY A 89 4.19 2.02 -14.96
CA GLY A 89 4.65 0.63 -14.98
C GLY A 89 3.80 -0.28 -15.87
N HIS A 90 2.48 -0.07 -15.91
CA HIS A 90 1.56 -0.96 -16.61
C HIS A 90 1.03 -0.37 -17.91
N VAL A 91 0.42 0.82 -17.86
CA VAL A 91 -0.20 1.43 -19.05
C VAL A 91 0.86 1.82 -20.08
N ALA A 92 1.94 2.49 -19.66
CA ALA A 92 2.97 2.92 -20.58
C ALA A 92 3.72 1.75 -21.26
N SER A 93 3.81 0.60 -20.56
CA SER A 93 4.49 -0.58 -21.08
C SER A 93 3.60 -1.49 -21.94
N LYS A 94 2.31 -1.62 -21.59
CA LYS A 94 1.39 -2.62 -22.19
C LYS A 94 0.10 -2.03 -22.74
N GLY A 95 -0.15 -0.73 -22.54
CA GLY A 95 -1.43 -0.10 -22.94
C GLY A 95 -2.62 -0.51 -22.07
N ALA A 96 -3.79 -0.66 -22.69
CA ALA A 96 -5.03 -1.12 -22.06
C ALA A 96 -5.47 -0.31 -20.82
N LEU A 97 -5.48 1.02 -20.94
CA LEU A 97 -5.77 1.98 -19.86
C LEU A 97 -7.03 1.64 -19.03
N LEU A 98 -8.10 1.23 -19.67
CA LEU A 98 -9.38 0.93 -19.02
C LEU A 98 -9.57 -0.56 -18.69
N LEU A 99 -8.58 -1.39 -18.96
CA LEU A 99 -8.63 -2.84 -18.77
C LEU A 99 -7.38 -3.31 -17.99
N PRO A 100 -7.26 -2.93 -16.70
CA PRO A 100 -6.05 -3.20 -15.91
C PRO A 100 -5.70 -4.69 -15.80
N VAL A 101 -6.68 -5.58 -15.89
CA VAL A 101 -6.44 -7.02 -15.91
C VAL A 101 -5.61 -7.47 -17.12
N LEU A 102 -5.70 -6.77 -18.24
CA LEU A 102 -4.94 -7.10 -19.46
C LEU A 102 -3.49 -6.61 -19.42
N ASN A 103 -3.21 -5.56 -18.62
CA ASN A 103 -1.84 -5.04 -18.45
C ASN A 103 -1.18 -5.49 -17.14
N GLY A 104 -1.89 -6.28 -16.31
CA GLY A 104 -1.42 -6.76 -15.02
C GLY A 104 -1.38 -5.69 -13.93
N GLY A 105 -2.09 -4.58 -14.11
CA GLY A 105 -2.11 -3.43 -13.18
C GLY A 105 -3.30 -3.40 -12.22
N ASP A 106 -4.14 -4.42 -12.22
CA ASP A 106 -5.32 -4.52 -11.37
C ASP A 106 -4.99 -4.38 -9.87
N ALA A 107 -3.89 -4.99 -9.41
CA ALA A 107 -3.42 -4.81 -8.03
C ALA A 107 -3.04 -3.35 -7.73
N ALA A 108 -2.35 -2.67 -8.64
CA ALA A 108 -1.96 -1.26 -8.46
C ALA A 108 -3.20 -0.35 -8.36
N VAL A 109 -4.21 -0.59 -9.20
CA VAL A 109 -5.49 0.14 -9.14
C VAL A 109 -6.19 -0.12 -7.81
N LEU A 110 -6.29 -1.38 -7.39
CA LEU A 110 -6.94 -1.73 -6.11
C LEU A 110 -6.21 -1.09 -4.92
N PHE A 111 -4.89 -1.16 -4.87
CA PHE A 111 -4.09 -0.53 -3.82
C PHE A 111 -4.29 0.99 -3.77
N CYS A 112 -4.36 1.65 -4.91
CA CYS A 112 -4.62 3.09 -4.96
C CYS A 112 -5.89 3.45 -4.18
N PHE A 113 -7.00 2.77 -4.41
CA PHE A 113 -8.27 3.07 -3.75
C PHE A 113 -8.33 2.55 -2.31
N VAL A 114 -7.70 1.42 -1.99
CA VAL A 114 -7.57 0.93 -0.61
C VAL A 114 -6.81 1.94 0.25
N PHE A 115 -5.67 2.44 -0.22
CA PHE A 115 -4.89 3.45 0.52
C PHE A 115 -5.60 4.79 0.57
N LEU A 116 -6.32 5.19 -0.47
CA LEU A 116 -7.16 6.39 -0.44
C LEU A 116 -8.25 6.27 0.64
N TYR A 117 -8.89 5.10 0.75
CA TYR A 117 -9.86 4.84 1.80
C TYR A 117 -9.22 4.91 3.20
N ILE A 118 -8.06 4.28 3.40
CA ILE A 118 -7.32 4.32 4.68
C ILE A 118 -6.92 5.76 5.03
N CYS A 119 -6.52 6.56 4.05
CA CYS A 119 -6.20 7.99 4.26
C CYS A 119 -7.39 8.75 4.87
N VAL A 120 -8.60 8.51 4.39
CA VAL A 120 -9.82 9.16 4.87
C VAL A 120 -10.32 8.52 6.18
N ALA A 121 -10.41 7.21 6.24
CA ALA A 121 -10.93 6.46 7.37
C ALA A 121 -10.01 6.51 8.61
N GLY A 122 -8.68 6.55 8.38
CA GLY A 122 -7.69 6.61 9.44
C GLY A 122 -7.07 5.26 9.82
N PRO A 123 -6.31 5.23 10.95
CA PRO A 123 -5.44 4.10 11.29
C PRO A 123 -6.17 2.85 11.82
N GLY A 124 -7.37 3.01 12.37
CA GLY A 124 -8.02 1.97 13.17
C GLY A 124 -7.39 1.81 14.56
N PRO A 125 -8.03 1.04 15.46
CA PRO A 125 -7.61 0.95 16.87
C PRO A 125 -6.28 0.22 17.09
N TRP A 126 -5.85 -0.64 16.17
CA TRP A 126 -4.60 -1.39 16.30
C TRP A 126 -3.45 -0.70 15.58
N SER A 127 -3.06 0.50 16.05
CA SER A 127 -2.06 1.34 15.43
C SER A 127 -1.28 2.14 16.46
N ILE A 128 -0.05 2.53 16.14
CA ILE A 128 0.75 3.45 16.95
C ILE A 128 0.06 4.81 17.03
N ASP A 129 -0.55 5.28 15.95
CA ASP A 129 -1.30 6.55 15.96
C ASP A 129 -2.43 6.53 16.99
N ALA A 130 -3.16 5.41 17.12
CA ALA A 130 -4.22 5.29 18.12
C ALA A 130 -3.69 5.30 19.56
N LEU A 131 -2.48 4.77 19.80
CA LEU A 131 -1.85 4.83 21.12
C LEU A 131 -1.41 6.26 21.47
N ARG A 132 -0.87 7.01 20.50
CA ARG A 132 -0.42 8.41 20.68
C ARG A 132 -1.56 9.38 20.96
N HIS A 133 -2.76 9.10 20.49
CA HIS A 133 -3.96 9.93 20.76
C HIS A 133 -4.62 9.64 22.10
N LYS A 134 -4.19 8.58 22.79
CA LYS A 134 -4.72 8.23 24.15
C LYS A 134 -3.84 8.76 25.27
N SER A 135 -2.62 9.21 24.98
CA SER A 135 -1.69 9.87 25.90
C SER A 135 -1.81 11.38 25.78
#